data_bab60345a5db5e8d20fe3a796750b03a
#
_entry.id   bab60345a5db5e8d20fe3a796750b03a
#
_cell.length_a   1.000
_cell.length_b   1.000
_cell.length_c   1.000
_cell.angle_alpha   90.00
_cell.angle_beta   90.00
_cell.angle_gamma   90.00
#
_symmetry.space_group_name_H-M   'P 1'
#
loop_
_entity.id
_entity.type
_entity.pdbx_description
1 polymer ?
#
loop_
_entity_poly.entity_id
_entity_poly.type
_entity_poly.pdbx_seq_one_letter_code
_entity_poly.pdbx_strand_id
1 'polypeptide(L)'
;ILFKNINTDSENSERYKNNLDTKIASLIEFNTSYPMEKKTDDYSSILKPIISARYSPNNSKNSSDEDRRINVNNVFTINRLGSNDSVEGGGSLSFGTEFYNTDFSNKEILNLKIANVFRLEEDENLPRNSTMGKKTSDIFGQLNYNPNNFFNINYEFSQDQNLKDTNYQ
;
A
#
# COMPACT_ATOMS: atom_id res chain seq x y z
N ILE A 1 4.76 -13.93 6.58
CA ILE A 1 5.32 -13.49 7.87
C ILE A 1 6.63 -12.78 7.59
N LEU A 2 6.83 -11.62 8.21
CA LEU A 2 8.07 -10.85 8.16
C LEU A 2 8.70 -10.85 9.55
N PHE A 3 9.99 -11.19 9.63
CA PHE A 3 10.83 -11.00 10.82
C PHE A 3 12.00 -10.09 10.44
N LYS A 4 12.29 -9.11 11.28
CA LYS A 4 13.45 -8.24 11.15
C LYS A 4 14.26 -8.28 12.44
N ASN A 5 15.54 -8.58 12.32
CA ASN A 5 16.52 -8.33 13.37
C ASN A 5 17.23 -7.01 13.03
N ILE A 6 17.03 -6.01 13.86
CA ILE A 6 17.45 -4.64 13.61
C ILE A 6 18.53 -4.32 14.65
N ASN A 7 19.75 -4.15 14.19
CA ASN A 7 20.89 -3.73 15.02
C ASN A 7 21.24 -2.30 14.62
N THR A 8 21.21 -1.40 15.58
CA THR A 8 21.56 0.01 15.37
C THR A 8 22.64 0.41 16.37
N ASP A 9 23.68 1.06 15.87
CA ASP A 9 24.72 1.72 16.65
C ASP A 9 24.96 3.07 16.00
N SER A 10 24.84 4.15 16.74
CA SER A 10 24.92 5.50 16.18
C SER A 10 25.46 6.48 17.20
N GLU A 11 26.30 7.39 16.75
CA GLU A 11 26.73 8.55 17.50
C GLU A 11 25.98 9.79 17.02
N ASN A 12 25.42 10.57 17.95
CA ASN A 12 24.73 11.85 17.66
C ASN A 12 23.50 11.76 16.73
N SER A 13 22.72 10.69 16.81
CA SER A 13 21.49 10.54 16.05
C SER A 13 20.27 10.86 16.91
N GLU A 14 19.36 11.70 16.41
CA GLU A 14 18.05 11.90 17.04
C GLU A 14 17.14 10.67 16.89
N ARG A 15 17.41 9.83 15.91
CA ARG A 15 16.59 8.66 15.56
C ARG A 15 17.03 7.38 16.27
N TYR A 16 18.31 7.20 16.50
CA TYR A 16 18.90 5.99 17.08
C TYR A 16 19.55 6.29 18.43
N LYS A 17 19.56 5.29 19.32
CA LYS A 17 20.30 5.39 20.58
C LYS A 17 21.79 5.44 20.34
N ASN A 18 22.51 6.17 21.18
CA ASN A 18 23.97 6.28 21.12
C ASN A 18 24.72 5.01 21.60
N ASN A 19 24.01 3.89 21.77
CA ASN A 19 24.57 2.60 22.15
C ASN A 19 23.98 1.53 21.23
N LEU A 20 24.68 0.39 21.14
CA LEU A 20 24.16 -0.76 20.42
C LEU A 20 22.74 -1.10 20.91
N ASP A 21 21.77 -1.01 20.04
CA ASP A 21 20.38 -1.36 20.28
C ASP A 21 19.98 -2.48 19.32
N THR A 22 19.56 -3.62 19.87
CA THR A 22 19.11 -4.77 19.08
C THR A 22 17.62 -4.96 19.31
N LYS A 23 16.86 -4.95 18.21
CA LYS A 23 15.41 -5.18 18.24
C LYS A 23 15.01 -6.29 17.28
N ILE A 24 14.09 -7.12 17.74
CA ILE A 24 13.40 -8.08 16.88
C ILE A 24 11.99 -7.53 16.64
N ALA A 25 11.65 -7.35 15.39
CA ALA A 25 10.34 -6.92 14.98
C ALA A 25 9.70 -7.98 14.08
N SER A 26 8.39 -8.19 14.25
CA SER A 26 7.64 -9.20 13.50
C SER A 26 6.31 -8.64 13.02
N LEU A 27 5.89 -9.12 11.85
CA LEU A 27 4.59 -8.79 11.26
C LEU A 27 4.02 -10.04 10.59
N ILE A 28 2.75 -10.28 10.84
CA ILE A 28 1.98 -11.33 10.19
C ILE A 28 1.01 -10.66 9.23
N GLU A 29 0.95 -11.15 8.01
CA GLU A 29 -0.01 -10.72 7.00
C GLU A 29 -0.73 -11.93 6.42
N PHE A 30 -2.04 -11.81 6.29
CA PHE A 30 -2.90 -12.67 5.50
C PHE A 30 -3.45 -11.86 4.33
N ASN A 31 -3.13 -12.27 3.12
CA ASN A 31 -3.56 -11.62 1.89
C ASN A 31 -4.32 -12.62 1.02
N THR A 32 -5.49 -12.25 0.57
CA THR A 32 -6.34 -13.07 -0.30
C THR A 32 -6.96 -12.23 -1.40
N SER A 33 -7.18 -12.88 -2.56
CA SER A 33 -7.88 -12.28 -3.68
C SER A 33 -8.75 -13.31 -4.39
N TYR A 34 -9.80 -12.83 -5.05
CA TYR A 34 -10.72 -13.69 -5.80
C TYR A 34 -10.94 -13.14 -7.22
N PRO A 35 -10.15 -13.59 -8.21
CA PRO A 35 -10.31 -13.15 -9.58
C PRO A 35 -11.58 -13.76 -10.21
N MET A 36 -12.38 -12.89 -10.80
CA MET A 36 -13.57 -13.22 -11.59
C MET A 36 -13.34 -12.82 -13.03
N GLU A 37 -13.45 -13.74 -13.96
CA GLU A 37 -13.21 -13.50 -15.38
C GLU A 37 -14.49 -13.61 -16.20
N LYS A 38 -14.64 -12.67 -17.15
CA LYS A 38 -15.66 -12.72 -18.20
C LYS A 38 -14.95 -12.64 -19.55
N LYS A 39 -15.10 -13.70 -20.36
CA LYS A 39 -14.58 -13.77 -21.73
C LYS A 39 -15.72 -13.60 -22.74
N THR A 40 -15.42 -12.87 -23.80
CA THR A 40 -16.19 -12.77 -25.03
C THR A 40 -15.25 -13.02 -26.22
N ASP A 41 -15.79 -13.05 -27.43
CA ASP A 41 -14.98 -13.25 -28.65
C ASP A 41 -13.98 -12.08 -28.89
N ASP A 42 -14.31 -10.88 -28.39
CA ASP A 42 -13.55 -9.64 -28.64
C ASP A 42 -12.65 -9.22 -27.48
N TYR A 43 -12.98 -9.59 -26.24
CA TYR A 43 -12.25 -9.13 -25.04
C TYR A 43 -12.36 -10.10 -23.86
N SER A 44 -11.41 -10.01 -22.96
CA SER A 44 -11.47 -10.59 -21.60
C SER A 44 -11.46 -9.47 -20.55
N SER A 45 -12.34 -9.58 -19.56
CA SER A 45 -12.39 -8.69 -18.41
C SER A 45 -12.19 -9.48 -17.12
N ILE A 46 -11.31 -9.01 -16.26
CA ILE A 46 -11.04 -9.62 -14.95
C ILE A 46 -11.32 -8.59 -13.87
N LEU A 47 -12.17 -8.92 -12.93
CA LEU A 47 -12.38 -8.19 -11.68
C LEU A 47 -11.78 -8.99 -10.54
N LYS A 48 -10.83 -8.41 -9.79
CA LYS A 48 -10.11 -9.08 -8.71
C LYS A 48 -10.19 -8.27 -7.42
N PRO A 49 -11.18 -8.52 -6.55
CA PRO A 49 -11.18 -8.00 -5.20
C PRO A 49 -10.02 -8.60 -4.39
N ILE A 50 -9.43 -7.78 -3.50
CA ILE A 50 -8.28 -8.10 -2.67
C ILE A 50 -8.59 -7.67 -1.24
N ILE A 51 -8.26 -8.53 -0.28
CA ILE A 51 -8.35 -8.24 1.15
C ILE A 51 -7.04 -8.67 1.81
N SER A 52 -6.48 -7.80 2.63
CA SER A 52 -5.31 -8.09 3.44
C SER A 52 -5.57 -7.73 4.90
N ALA A 53 -5.26 -8.64 5.81
CA ALA A 53 -5.27 -8.42 7.25
C ALA A 53 -3.84 -8.51 7.78
N ARG A 54 -3.43 -7.53 8.59
CA ARG A 54 -2.06 -7.39 9.11
C ARG A 54 -2.07 -7.15 10.59
N TYR A 55 -1.08 -7.73 11.27
CA TYR A 55 -0.86 -7.48 12.68
C TYR A 55 0.63 -7.56 13.03
N SER A 56 1.09 -6.58 13.79
CA SER A 56 2.41 -6.56 14.42
C SER A 56 2.26 -6.20 15.90
N PRO A 57 2.84 -6.98 16.82
CA PRO A 57 2.84 -6.64 18.25
C PRO A 57 3.82 -5.51 18.59
N ASN A 58 4.66 -5.12 17.64
CA ASN A 58 5.66 -4.08 17.83
C ASN A 58 5.04 -2.70 17.65
N ASN A 59 5.58 -1.70 18.36
CA ASN A 59 5.27 -0.30 18.09
C ASN A 59 6.04 0.16 16.85
N SER A 60 5.38 1.00 16.05
CA SER A 60 6.05 1.66 14.93
C SER A 60 7.17 2.57 15.45
N LYS A 61 8.29 2.60 14.74
CA LYS A 61 9.33 3.59 14.98
C LYS A 61 8.87 4.92 14.38
N ASN A 62 9.19 6.02 15.05
CA ASN A 62 8.85 7.33 14.55
C ASN A 62 9.51 7.59 13.19
N SER A 63 8.68 7.71 12.18
CA SER A 63 8.98 8.00 10.78
C SER A 63 8.03 9.05 10.21
N SER A 64 7.33 9.80 11.08
CA SER A 64 6.28 10.75 10.72
C SER A 64 6.73 11.79 9.68
N ASP A 65 7.99 12.18 9.71
CA ASP A 65 8.58 13.17 8.82
C ASP A 65 9.29 12.55 7.59
N GLU A 66 9.24 11.22 7.44
CA GLU A 66 9.78 10.54 6.25
C GLU A 66 8.83 10.69 5.07
N ASP A 67 9.39 10.95 3.88
CA ASP A 67 8.61 10.94 2.64
C ASP A 67 8.43 9.49 2.15
N ARG A 68 7.32 8.86 2.56
CA ARG A 68 6.95 7.50 2.15
C ARG A 68 5.49 7.50 1.73
N ARG A 69 5.25 7.26 0.46
CA ARG A 69 3.90 7.25 -0.11
C ARG A 69 3.38 5.82 -0.25
N ILE A 70 2.09 5.68 0.02
CA ILE A 70 1.34 4.45 -0.26
C ILE A 70 0.53 4.68 -1.52
N ASN A 71 0.50 3.65 -2.34
CA ASN A 71 -0.29 3.59 -3.56
C ASN A 71 -0.84 2.17 -3.78
N VAL A 72 -1.61 1.97 -4.83
CA VAL A 72 -2.24 0.68 -5.15
C VAL A 72 -1.24 -0.44 -5.45
N ASN A 73 0.02 -0.12 -5.78
CA ASN A 73 1.03 -1.12 -6.11
C ASN A 73 1.79 -1.62 -4.89
N ASN A 74 1.84 -0.84 -3.79
CA ASN A 74 2.55 -1.22 -2.58
C ASN A 74 1.66 -1.52 -1.37
N VAL A 75 0.40 -1.06 -1.35
CA VAL A 75 -0.52 -1.16 -0.22
C VAL A 75 -0.74 -2.60 0.29
N PHE A 76 -0.66 -3.59 -0.59
CA PHE A 76 -0.80 -5.02 -0.28
C PHE A 76 0.53 -5.75 -0.09
N THR A 77 1.67 -5.04 -0.09
CA THR A 77 2.97 -5.67 0.16
C THR A 77 3.26 -5.73 1.65
N ILE A 78 3.93 -6.79 2.09
CA ILE A 78 4.21 -7.01 3.52
C ILE A 78 5.07 -5.89 4.14
N ASN A 79 5.92 -5.24 3.37
CA ASN A 79 6.72 -4.08 3.79
C ASN A 79 6.32 -2.83 3.02
N ARG A 80 5.02 -2.49 3.03
CA ARG A 80 4.43 -1.43 2.21
C ARG A 80 5.04 -0.05 2.41
N LEU A 81 5.55 0.26 3.59
CA LEU A 81 6.28 1.50 3.87
C LEU A 81 7.75 1.46 3.45
N GLY A 82 8.27 0.30 3.01
CA GLY A 82 9.65 0.16 2.55
C GLY A 82 10.70 0.42 3.64
N SER A 83 10.34 0.41 4.92
CA SER A 83 11.28 0.64 6.01
C SER A 83 12.23 -0.55 6.18
N ASN A 84 13.52 -0.28 6.39
CA ASN A 84 14.53 -1.32 6.65
C ASN A 84 14.73 -1.55 8.15
N ASP A 85 14.51 -0.53 8.97
CA ASP A 85 14.86 -0.48 10.40
C ASP A 85 13.63 -0.46 11.32
N SER A 86 12.46 -0.72 10.76
CA SER A 86 11.21 -0.84 11.52
C SER A 86 10.20 -1.73 10.79
N VAL A 87 9.14 -2.07 11.50
CA VAL A 87 7.90 -2.61 10.93
C VAL A 87 6.75 -1.70 11.33
N GLU A 88 5.72 -1.68 10.51
CA GLU A 88 4.46 -1.02 10.83
C GLU A 88 3.78 -1.77 11.99
N GLY A 89 3.57 -1.08 13.11
CA GLY A 89 2.97 -1.62 14.32
C GLY A 89 1.45 -1.69 14.26
N GLY A 90 0.85 -2.43 15.20
CA GLY A 90 -0.60 -2.55 15.35
C GLY A 90 -1.27 -3.41 14.30
N GLY A 91 -2.60 -3.30 14.24
CA GLY A 91 -3.45 -4.05 13.31
C GLY A 91 -4.07 -3.18 12.23
N SER A 92 -4.18 -3.72 11.01
CA SER A 92 -4.88 -3.06 9.91
C SER A 92 -5.51 -4.06 8.94
N LEU A 93 -6.58 -3.60 8.27
CA LEU A 93 -7.25 -4.27 7.16
C LEU A 93 -7.11 -3.40 5.92
N SER A 94 -6.70 -4.00 4.81
CA SER A 94 -6.66 -3.33 3.51
C SER A 94 -7.67 -3.98 2.58
N PHE A 95 -8.41 -3.15 1.86
CA PHE A 95 -9.37 -3.57 0.86
C PHE A 95 -9.01 -2.93 -0.46
N GLY A 96 -9.17 -3.66 -1.53
CA GLY A 96 -8.96 -3.12 -2.86
C GLY A 96 -9.59 -3.97 -3.94
N THR A 97 -9.54 -3.46 -5.14
CA THR A 97 -9.97 -4.16 -6.34
C THR A 97 -9.10 -3.77 -7.52
N GLU A 98 -8.83 -4.73 -8.38
CA GLU A 98 -8.19 -4.54 -9.67
C GLU A 98 -9.17 -4.96 -10.77
N PHE A 99 -9.33 -4.14 -11.78
CA PHE A 99 -10.11 -4.43 -12.97
C PHE A 99 -9.20 -4.31 -14.19
N TYR A 100 -9.13 -5.40 -14.97
CA TYR A 100 -8.38 -5.46 -16.22
C TYR A 100 -9.32 -5.73 -17.37
N ASN A 101 -9.08 -5.07 -18.50
CA ASN A 101 -9.72 -5.39 -19.76
C ASN A 101 -8.63 -5.57 -20.83
N THR A 102 -8.63 -6.73 -21.49
CA THR A 102 -7.70 -7.06 -22.57
C THR A 102 -8.45 -7.36 -23.86
N ASP A 103 -7.85 -7.04 -25.00
CA ASP A 103 -8.35 -7.44 -26.30
C ASP A 103 -8.04 -8.92 -26.59
N PHE A 104 -8.49 -9.41 -27.77
CA PHE A 104 -8.24 -10.78 -28.24
C PHE A 104 -6.74 -11.12 -28.41
N SER A 105 -5.87 -10.10 -28.51
CA SER A 105 -4.41 -10.26 -28.59
C SER A 105 -3.73 -10.28 -27.22
N ASN A 106 -4.50 -10.31 -26.12
CA ASN A 106 -4.06 -10.15 -24.73
C ASN A 106 -3.37 -8.80 -24.44
N LYS A 107 -3.61 -7.78 -25.28
CA LYS A 107 -3.15 -6.42 -25.00
C LYS A 107 -4.07 -5.78 -23.96
N GLU A 108 -3.49 -5.25 -22.87
CA GLU A 108 -4.22 -4.51 -21.86
C GLU A 108 -4.72 -3.17 -22.42
N ILE A 109 -6.04 -3.01 -22.46
CA ILE A 109 -6.70 -1.78 -22.89
C ILE A 109 -6.99 -0.88 -21.69
N LEU A 110 -7.45 -1.47 -20.59
CA LEU A 110 -7.82 -0.77 -19.37
C LEU A 110 -7.33 -1.54 -18.16
N ASN A 111 -6.72 -0.81 -17.21
CA ASN A 111 -6.37 -1.32 -15.90
C ASN A 111 -6.77 -0.26 -14.86
N LEU A 112 -7.71 -0.59 -14.01
CA LEU A 112 -8.17 0.23 -12.90
C LEU A 112 -7.87 -0.47 -11.59
N LYS A 113 -7.21 0.23 -10.67
CA LYS A 113 -6.93 -0.26 -9.32
C LYS A 113 -7.41 0.77 -8.30
N ILE A 114 -8.05 0.29 -7.24
CA ILE A 114 -8.48 1.12 -6.11
C ILE A 114 -8.18 0.35 -4.83
N ALA A 115 -7.70 1.05 -3.81
CA ALA A 115 -7.45 0.48 -2.49
C ALA A 115 -7.63 1.50 -1.38
N ASN A 116 -7.90 0.97 -0.16
CA ASN A 116 -7.99 1.74 1.07
C ASN A 116 -7.54 0.88 2.24
N VAL A 117 -7.14 1.53 3.36
CA VAL A 117 -6.68 0.85 4.57
C VAL A 117 -7.42 1.35 5.79
N PHE A 118 -7.85 0.42 6.64
CA PHE A 118 -8.43 0.68 7.94
C PHE A 118 -7.48 0.17 9.03
N ARG A 119 -7.14 1.04 9.98
CA ARG A 119 -6.36 0.67 11.16
C ARG A 119 -7.29 0.47 12.36
N LEU A 120 -6.91 -0.48 13.23
CA LEU A 120 -7.61 -0.67 14.50
C LEU A 120 -7.39 0.52 15.42
N GLU A 121 -6.17 1.09 15.41
CA GLU A 121 -5.77 2.25 16.19
C GLU A 121 -4.95 3.21 15.33
N GLU A 122 -5.04 4.50 15.60
CA GLU A 122 -4.20 5.51 14.97
C GLU A 122 -2.75 5.37 15.42
N ASP A 123 -1.81 5.74 14.56
CA ASP A 123 -0.38 5.66 14.82
C ASP A 123 0.34 6.87 14.22
N GLU A 124 0.56 7.88 15.06
CA GLU A 124 1.20 9.14 14.67
C GLU A 124 2.69 8.99 14.30
N ASN A 125 3.30 7.83 14.60
CA ASN A 125 4.68 7.52 14.22
C ASN A 125 4.84 7.15 12.75
N LEU A 126 3.75 6.91 12.03
CA LEU A 126 3.79 6.58 10.62
C LEU A 126 3.95 7.84 9.75
N PRO A 127 4.56 7.72 8.55
CA PRO A 127 4.75 8.86 7.64
C PRO A 127 3.44 9.58 7.34
N ARG A 128 3.40 10.90 7.57
CA ARG A 128 2.17 11.71 7.41
C ARG A 128 1.63 11.68 6.00
N ASN A 129 2.51 11.75 5.01
CA ASN A 129 2.14 11.72 3.59
C ASN A 129 1.71 10.33 3.07
N SER A 130 1.90 9.27 3.86
CA SER A 130 1.35 7.95 3.57
C SER A 130 -0.13 7.84 3.92
N THR A 131 -0.65 8.75 4.75
CA THR A 131 -1.98 8.72 5.40
C THR A 131 -2.28 7.47 6.24
N MET A 132 -1.28 6.59 6.38
CA MET A 132 -1.40 5.31 7.06
C MET A 132 -1.51 5.41 8.58
N GLY A 133 -1.14 6.56 9.16
CA GLY A 133 -1.26 6.84 10.59
C GLY A 133 -2.70 7.08 11.06
N LYS A 134 -3.60 7.43 10.14
CA LYS A 134 -5.01 7.68 10.41
C LYS A 134 -5.78 6.35 10.58
N LYS A 135 -6.92 6.41 11.25
CA LYS A 135 -7.82 5.26 11.41
C LYS A 135 -8.31 4.71 10.06
N THR A 136 -8.49 5.60 9.10
CA THR A 136 -8.76 5.25 7.71
C THR A 136 -7.82 6.05 6.81
N SER A 137 -7.11 5.37 5.92
CA SER A 137 -6.22 6.03 4.95
C SER A 137 -7.00 6.77 3.88
N ASP A 138 -6.30 7.49 3.03
CA ASP A 138 -6.83 7.96 1.77
C ASP A 138 -7.27 6.78 0.87
N ILE A 139 -8.06 7.09 -0.14
CA ILE A 139 -8.38 6.18 -1.24
C ILE A 139 -7.24 6.30 -2.25
N PHE A 140 -6.52 5.20 -2.46
CA PHE A 140 -5.48 5.10 -3.47
C PHE A 140 -6.08 4.59 -4.78
N GLY A 141 -5.73 5.19 -5.90
CA GLY A 141 -6.22 4.75 -7.20
C GLY A 141 -5.18 4.85 -8.30
N GLN A 142 -5.34 4.02 -9.31
CA GLN A 142 -4.57 4.06 -10.55
C GLN A 142 -5.49 3.70 -11.72
N LEU A 143 -5.38 4.48 -12.78
CA LEU A 143 -6.03 4.24 -14.07
C LEU A 143 -4.96 4.21 -15.16
N ASN A 144 -4.86 3.08 -15.86
CA ASN A 144 -4.11 2.96 -17.11
C ASN A 144 -5.11 2.68 -18.23
N TYR A 145 -5.12 3.52 -19.27
CA TYR A 145 -5.98 3.34 -20.42
C TYR A 145 -5.22 3.48 -21.73
N ASN A 146 -5.17 2.38 -22.49
CA ASN A 146 -4.38 2.21 -23.72
C ASN A 146 -5.26 1.66 -24.86
N PRO A 147 -6.23 2.44 -25.38
CA PRO A 147 -7.16 1.94 -26.42
C PRO A 147 -6.45 1.60 -27.74
N ASN A 148 -5.33 2.24 -28.02
CA ASN A 148 -4.52 2.02 -29.23
C ASN A 148 -3.06 2.38 -28.99
N ASN A 149 -2.21 2.25 -30.01
CA ASN A 149 -0.77 2.51 -29.87
C ASN A 149 -0.39 3.99 -29.83
N PHE A 150 -1.33 4.91 -30.07
CA PHE A 150 -1.09 6.35 -30.14
C PHE A 150 -1.60 7.09 -28.91
N PHE A 151 -2.41 6.45 -28.09
CA PHE A 151 -3.07 7.07 -26.95
C PHE A 151 -2.87 6.25 -25.68
N ASN A 152 -2.25 6.88 -24.68
CA ASN A 152 -1.99 6.29 -23.38
C ASN A 152 -2.33 7.30 -22.29
N ILE A 153 -3.17 6.92 -21.33
CA ILE A 153 -3.40 7.67 -20.10
C ILE A 153 -2.91 6.81 -18.95
N ASN A 154 -2.05 7.39 -18.12
CA ASN A 154 -1.68 6.86 -16.82
C ASN A 154 -2.00 7.92 -15.78
N TYR A 155 -2.87 7.60 -14.83
CA TYR A 155 -3.28 8.48 -13.75
C TYR A 155 -3.24 7.73 -12.43
N GLU A 156 -2.49 8.26 -11.47
CA GLU A 156 -2.37 7.72 -10.12
C GLU A 156 -2.73 8.81 -9.12
N PHE A 157 -3.49 8.47 -8.09
CA PHE A 157 -3.96 9.44 -7.11
C PHE A 157 -4.07 8.87 -5.70
N SER A 158 -4.00 9.77 -4.73
CA SER A 158 -4.38 9.55 -3.34
C SER A 158 -5.35 10.67 -2.94
N GLN A 159 -6.56 10.29 -2.62
CA GLN A 159 -7.68 11.18 -2.35
C GLN A 159 -8.23 10.94 -0.95
N ASP A 160 -8.51 12.01 -0.19
CA ASP A 160 -9.16 11.86 1.09
C ASP A 160 -10.57 11.25 0.95
N GLN A 161 -11.10 10.70 2.04
CA GLN A 161 -12.39 10.00 2.04
C GLN A 161 -13.58 10.91 1.67
N ASN A 162 -13.46 12.20 1.91
CA ASN A 162 -14.50 13.17 1.59
C ASN A 162 -14.39 13.69 0.16
N LEU A 163 -13.37 13.23 -0.60
CA LEU A 163 -13.04 13.65 -1.96
C LEU A 163 -12.81 15.16 -2.10
N LYS A 164 -12.36 15.81 -1.02
CA LYS A 164 -12.08 17.26 -1.00
C LYS A 164 -10.63 17.57 -1.26
N ASP A 165 -9.74 16.79 -0.65
CA ASP A 165 -8.31 17.04 -0.71
C ASP A 165 -7.60 15.89 -1.42
N THR A 166 -6.77 16.24 -2.38
CA THR A 166 -5.90 15.29 -3.10
C THR A 166 -4.51 15.38 -2.50
N ASN A 167 -4.00 14.28 -1.98
CA ASN A 167 -2.66 14.22 -1.39
C ASN A 167 -1.58 14.18 -2.47
N TYR A 168 -1.82 13.40 -3.56
CA TYR A 168 -1.03 13.44 -4.80
C TYR A 168 -1.84 12.98 -6.00
N GLN A 169 -1.40 13.39 -7.18
CA GLN A 169 -1.90 12.96 -8.46
C GLN A 169 -0.81 13.05 -9.53
#